data_8b13f2d71348cf20cf5b9755030d3d41
#
_entry.id   8b13f2d71348cf20cf5b9755030d3d41
#
_cell.length_a   1.000
_cell.length_b   1.000
_cell.length_c   1.000
_cell.angle_alpha   90.00
_cell.angle_beta   90.00
_cell.angle_gamma   90.00
#
_symmetry.space_group_name_H-M   'P 1'
#
loop_
_entity.id
_entity.type
_entity.pdbx_description
1 polymer ?
#
loop_
_entity_poly.entity_id
_entity_poly.type
_entity_poly.pdbx_seq_one_letter_code
_entity_poly.pdbx_strand_id
1 'polypeptide(L)'
;MRTIEVFADVLCPFTHVGLRTLVDRRGRYGLTEPRLRIRAWPLELINDGPLDPHHIAAEIAALRGSVRPDLFAGFSVDAFPGTSMAAFALTAAADRTGDPALVEDVGMALRNAVFEEGLDIGRPEIVEPIAVRFGLEPLDVEATSAAVRADWEEGRTRGVIGSPHFFAEDGSGWFCPSLAISRDDVGNFVVAWKHGTEAFIDRVFG
;
A
#
# COMPACT_ATOMS: atom_id res chain seq x y z
N MET A 1 10.95 10.85 -15.34
CA MET A 1 9.67 10.17 -15.02
C MET A 1 9.14 10.78 -13.74
N ARG A 2 7.92 11.36 -13.78
CA ARG A 2 7.27 11.95 -12.60
C ARG A 2 6.88 10.84 -11.62
N THR A 3 7.00 11.11 -10.32
CA THR A 3 6.64 10.17 -9.27
C THR A 3 5.80 10.83 -8.19
N ILE A 4 4.98 10.02 -7.53
CA ILE A 4 4.34 10.33 -6.25
C ILE A 4 4.91 9.34 -5.24
N GLU A 5 5.52 9.83 -4.18
CA GLU A 5 5.95 8.96 -3.08
C GLU A 5 4.75 8.61 -2.20
N VAL A 6 4.72 7.37 -1.74
CA VAL A 6 3.71 6.92 -0.78
C VAL A 6 4.34 6.05 0.30
N PHE A 7 4.25 6.50 1.53
CA PHE A 7 4.56 5.68 2.71
C PHE A 7 3.36 4.78 3.02
N ALA A 8 3.59 3.47 2.96
CA ALA A 8 2.50 2.53 2.94
C ALA A 8 2.87 1.15 3.50
N ASP A 9 1.95 0.55 4.26
CA ASP A 9 1.99 -0.88 4.53
C ASP A 9 1.31 -1.64 3.39
N VAL A 10 1.87 -2.80 3.06
CA VAL A 10 1.31 -3.71 2.05
C VAL A 10 0.01 -4.35 2.54
N LEU A 11 -0.15 -4.51 3.86
CA LEU A 11 -1.31 -5.13 4.51
C LEU A 11 -2.45 -4.15 4.83
N CYS A 12 -2.29 -2.85 4.51
CA CYS A 12 -3.32 -1.85 4.73
C CYS A 12 -4.37 -1.84 3.60
N PRO A 13 -5.64 -2.18 3.87
CA PRO A 13 -6.68 -2.22 2.83
C PRO A 13 -7.03 -0.83 2.28
N PHE A 14 -6.93 0.22 3.11
CA PHE A 14 -7.12 1.61 2.66
C PHE A 14 -6.04 2.03 1.67
N THR A 15 -4.80 1.56 1.87
CA THR A 15 -3.71 1.75 0.91
C THR A 15 -4.00 1.04 -0.39
N HIS A 16 -4.47 -0.23 -0.34
CA HIS A 16 -4.80 -0.98 -1.54
C HIS A 16 -5.83 -0.22 -2.41
N VAL A 17 -6.91 0.28 -1.80
CA VAL A 17 -7.90 1.12 -2.49
C VAL A 17 -7.29 2.40 -3.05
N GLY A 18 -6.48 3.10 -2.25
CA GLY A 18 -5.87 4.38 -2.67
C GLY A 18 -4.95 4.22 -3.88
N LEU A 19 -4.02 3.27 -3.83
CA LEU A 19 -3.09 3.00 -4.93
C LEU A 19 -3.83 2.50 -6.18
N ARG A 20 -4.75 1.54 -6.01
CA ARG A 20 -5.55 1.02 -7.12
C ARG A 20 -6.35 2.14 -7.80
N THR A 21 -6.92 3.06 -7.03
CA THR A 21 -7.66 4.20 -7.58
C THR A 21 -6.78 5.08 -8.46
N LEU A 22 -5.54 5.37 -8.03
CA LEU A 22 -4.60 6.17 -8.84
C LEU A 22 -4.15 5.42 -10.09
N VAL A 23 -3.80 4.14 -9.97
CA VAL A 23 -3.39 3.30 -11.12
C VAL A 23 -4.53 3.19 -12.15
N ASP A 24 -5.75 2.91 -11.69
CA ASP A 24 -6.93 2.81 -12.57
C ASP A 24 -7.24 4.16 -13.24
N ARG A 25 -7.10 5.28 -12.51
CA ARG A 25 -7.35 6.63 -13.06
C ARG A 25 -6.30 6.98 -14.10
N ARG A 26 -5.03 6.72 -13.84
CA ARG A 26 -3.95 6.89 -14.81
C ARG A 26 -4.22 6.11 -16.09
N GLY A 27 -4.62 4.84 -15.97
CA GLY A 27 -5.00 4.01 -17.12
C GLY A 27 -6.16 4.59 -17.92
N ARG A 28 -7.22 5.08 -17.25
CA ARG A 28 -8.37 5.73 -17.90
C ARG A 28 -8.00 7.01 -18.64
N TYR A 29 -7.02 7.75 -18.16
CA TYR A 29 -6.51 8.95 -18.83
C TYR A 29 -5.52 8.63 -19.95
N GLY A 30 -5.14 7.37 -20.17
CA GLY A 30 -4.14 6.94 -21.15
C GLY A 30 -2.73 7.45 -20.81
N LEU A 31 -2.47 7.73 -19.53
CA LEU A 31 -1.19 8.25 -19.05
C LEU A 31 -0.29 7.10 -18.58
N THR A 32 1.02 7.33 -18.63
CA THR A 32 2.05 6.44 -18.09
C THR A 32 2.66 6.96 -16.79
N GLU A 33 2.44 8.22 -16.48
CA GLU A 33 2.96 8.95 -15.30
C GLU A 33 1.83 9.73 -14.59
N PRO A 34 2.04 10.12 -13.31
CA PRO A 34 3.16 9.77 -12.45
C PRO A 34 3.14 8.30 -12.03
N ARG A 35 4.30 7.74 -11.68
CA ARG A 35 4.43 6.43 -11.05
C ARG A 35 4.44 6.55 -9.53
N LEU A 36 4.06 5.48 -8.83
CA LEU A 36 4.04 5.43 -7.38
C LEU A 36 5.38 4.88 -6.87
N ARG A 37 6.16 5.70 -6.17
CA ARG A 37 7.31 5.23 -5.41
C ARG A 37 6.84 4.82 -4.02
N ILE A 38 6.74 3.51 -3.79
CA ILE A 38 6.22 2.96 -2.54
C ILE A 38 7.35 2.81 -1.54
N ARG A 39 7.20 3.47 -0.36
CA ARG A 39 8.13 3.47 0.76
C ARG A 39 7.52 2.67 1.92
N ALA A 40 8.36 1.96 2.65
CA ALA A 40 7.92 1.14 3.76
C ALA A 40 7.37 1.97 4.93
N TRP A 41 6.14 1.65 5.38
CA TRP A 41 5.55 2.18 6.60
C TRP A 41 4.83 1.07 7.35
N PRO A 42 5.59 0.15 8.01
CA PRO A 42 5.02 -1.06 8.60
C PRO A 42 4.09 -0.73 9.76
N LEU A 43 2.82 -1.07 9.63
CA LEU A 43 1.84 -0.88 10.71
C LEU A 43 2.09 -1.80 11.90
N GLU A 44 2.73 -2.96 11.69
CA GLU A 44 3.17 -3.85 12.77
C GLU A 44 4.15 -3.19 13.74
N LEU A 45 4.97 -2.23 13.27
CA LEU A 45 5.86 -1.45 14.14
C LEU A 45 5.13 -0.33 14.89
N ILE A 46 4.03 0.21 14.32
CA ILE A 46 3.22 1.24 14.95
C ILE A 46 2.33 0.64 16.03
N ASN A 47 1.82 -0.56 15.77
CA ASN A 47 0.86 -1.24 16.63
C ASN A 47 1.51 -2.18 17.66
N ASP A 48 2.85 -2.20 17.72
CA ASP A 48 3.64 -3.11 18.56
C ASP A 48 3.28 -4.60 18.33
N GLY A 49 2.97 -4.97 17.09
CA GLY A 49 2.64 -6.33 16.72
C GLY A 49 1.86 -6.48 15.40
N PRO A 50 1.56 -7.70 15.00
CA PRO A 50 0.85 -7.98 13.76
C PRO A 50 -0.54 -7.38 13.73
N LEU A 51 -1.03 -7.08 12.52
CA LEU A 51 -2.40 -6.62 12.32
C LEU A 51 -3.39 -7.74 12.63
N ASP A 52 -4.50 -7.41 13.30
CA ASP A 52 -5.58 -8.36 13.56
C ASP A 52 -6.37 -8.65 12.26
N PRO A 53 -6.36 -9.88 11.73
CA PRO A 53 -7.05 -10.23 10.49
C PRO A 53 -8.57 -10.03 10.57
N HIS A 54 -9.20 -10.15 11.75
CA HIS A 54 -10.63 -9.88 11.90
C HIS A 54 -10.94 -8.39 11.85
N HIS A 55 -10.05 -7.56 12.38
CA HIS A 55 -10.16 -6.11 12.26
C HIS A 55 -10.03 -5.67 10.78
N ILE A 56 -9.04 -6.22 10.06
CA ILE A 56 -8.87 -5.98 8.63
C ILE A 56 -10.09 -6.47 7.82
N ALA A 57 -10.66 -7.62 8.17
CA ALA A 57 -11.89 -8.10 7.53
C ALA A 57 -13.07 -7.13 7.68
N ALA A 58 -13.22 -6.50 8.85
CA ALA A 58 -14.26 -5.50 9.09
C ALA A 58 -14.03 -4.23 8.24
N GLU A 59 -12.79 -3.76 8.13
CA GLU A 59 -12.42 -2.65 7.25
C GLU A 59 -12.72 -2.96 5.78
N ILE A 60 -12.34 -4.16 5.31
CA ILE A 60 -12.61 -4.64 3.95
C ILE A 60 -14.11 -4.74 3.68
N ALA A 61 -14.90 -5.24 4.62
CA ALA A 61 -16.36 -5.31 4.48
C ALA A 61 -16.98 -3.92 4.25
N ALA A 62 -16.54 -2.92 5.00
CA ALA A 62 -16.97 -1.53 4.81
C ALA A 62 -16.52 -0.95 3.46
N LEU A 63 -15.27 -1.21 3.04
CA LEU A 63 -14.74 -0.78 1.74
C LEU A 63 -15.51 -1.39 0.57
N ARG A 64 -15.79 -2.69 0.61
CA ARG A 64 -16.58 -3.39 -0.41
C ARG A 64 -18.03 -2.91 -0.45
N GLY A 65 -18.60 -2.63 0.70
CA GLY A 65 -20.00 -2.19 0.81
C GLY A 65 -20.27 -0.78 0.28
N SER A 66 -19.25 0.08 0.23
CA SER A 66 -19.50 1.51 -0.04
C SER A 66 -18.58 2.17 -1.07
N VAL A 67 -17.39 1.63 -1.31
CA VAL A 67 -16.35 2.34 -2.09
C VAL A 67 -15.84 1.54 -3.29
N ARG A 68 -15.41 0.29 -3.06
CA ARG A 68 -14.78 -0.56 -4.07
C ARG A 68 -15.30 -2.00 -3.98
N PRO A 69 -16.54 -2.26 -4.45
CA PRO A 69 -17.14 -3.60 -4.46
C PRO A 69 -16.41 -4.60 -5.37
N ASP A 70 -15.57 -4.08 -6.25
CA ASP A 70 -14.77 -4.81 -7.25
C ASP A 70 -13.43 -5.33 -6.70
N LEU A 71 -13.01 -4.91 -5.50
CA LEU A 71 -11.75 -5.33 -4.89
C LEU A 71 -11.94 -6.37 -3.79
N PHE A 72 -10.83 -6.94 -3.33
CA PHE A 72 -10.75 -7.89 -2.21
C PHE A 72 -11.44 -9.24 -2.49
N ALA A 73 -11.42 -9.68 -3.75
CA ALA A 73 -12.11 -10.90 -4.15
C ALA A 73 -11.55 -12.18 -3.50
N GLY A 74 -10.25 -12.23 -3.24
CA GLY A 74 -9.56 -13.37 -2.65
C GLY A 74 -9.23 -13.22 -1.17
N PHE A 75 -9.55 -12.10 -0.53
CA PHE A 75 -9.17 -11.87 0.86
C PHE A 75 -9.64 -13.02 1.78
N SER A 76 -8.73 -13.54 2.60
CA SER A 76 -8.98 -14.60 3.58
C SER A 76 -8.39 -14.23 4.93
N VAL A 77 -9.21 -14.31 5.97
CA VAL A 77 -8.77 -14.12 7.37
C VAL A 77 -7.73 -15.16 7.77
N ASP A 78 -7.94 -16.42 7.35
CA ASP A 78 -7.07 -17.54 7.72
C ASP A 78 -5.69 -17.50 7.03
N ALA A 79 -5.60 -16.81 5.89
CA ALA A 79 -4.37 -16.65 5.12
C ALA A 79 -3.78 -15.24 5.23
N PHE A 80 -4.30 -14.39 6.13
CA PHE A 80 -3.80 -13.03 6.27
C PHE A 80 -2.39 -13.04 6.89
N PRO A 81 -1.42 -12.32 6.29
CA PRO A 81 -0.03 -12.35 6.74
C PRO A 81 0.16 -11.83 8.17
N GLY A 82 0.98 -12.51 8.94
CA GLY A 82 1.40 -12.06 10.27
C GLY A 82 2.48 -10.96 10.24
N THR A 83 3.10 -10.72 9.08
CA THR A 83 4.14 -9.70 8.90
C THR A 83 4.20 -9.24 7.45
N SER A 84 4.60 -8.00 7.24
CA SER A 84 4.86 -7.40 5.92
C SER A 84 6.34 -7.43 5.50
N MET A 85 7.25 -7.97 6.35
CA MET A 85 8.69 -7.85 6.15
C MET A 85 9.21 -8.53 4.87
N ALA A 86 8.70 -9.72 4.50
CA ALA A 86 9.11 -10.39 3.27
C ALA A 86 8.70 -9.59 2.01
N ALA A 87 7.54 -8.95 2.05
CA ALA A 87 7.10 -8.04 0.98
C ALA A 87 7.95 -6.77 0.91
N PHE A 88 8.35 -6.20 2.05
CA PHE A 88 9.27 -5.06 2.07
C PHE A 88 10.65 -5.42 1.54
N ALA A 89 11.13 -6.65 1.76
CA ALA A 89 12.39 -7.14 1.18
C ALA A 89 12.37 -7.04 -0.35
N LEU A 90 11.26 -7.44 -0.97
CA LEU A 90 11.11 -7.36 -2.42
C LEU A 90 10.88 -5.93 -2.92
N THR A 91 10.07 -5.14 -2.22
CA THR A 91 9.84 -3.72 -2.57
C THR A 91 11.14 -2.91 -2.49
N ALA A 92 11.95 -3.14 -1.46
CA ALA A 92 13.25 -2.48 -1.31
C ALA A 92 14.25 -2.93 -2.39
N ALA A 93 14.22 -4.21 -2.80
CA ALA A 93 15.01 -4.68 -3.93
C ALA A 93 14.62 -3.97 -5.24
N ALA A 94 13.32 -3.77 -5.47
CA ALA A 94 12.84 -3.00 -6.62
C ALA A 94 13.29 -1.53 -6.55
N ASP A 95 13.19 -0.86 -5.40
CA ASP A 95 13.61 0.55 -5.24
C ASP A 95 15.12 0.75 -5.51
N ARG A 96 15.96 -0.23 -5.17
CA ARG A 96 17.39 -0.20 -5.47
C ARG A 96 17.72 -0.20 -6.96
N THR A 97 16.83 -0.62 -7.84
CA THR A 97 17.02 -0.55 -9.29
C THR A 97 16.93 0.89 -9.82
N GLY A 98 16.31 1.79 -9.07
CA GLY A 98 16.04 3.16 -9.51
C GLY A 98 14.91 3.28 -10.53
N ASP A 99 14.15 2.22 -10.79
CA ASP A 99 12.99 2.23 -11.69
C ASP A 99 11.66 2.33 -10.91
N PRO A 100 11.00 3.51 -10.88
CA PRO A 100 9.73 3.69 -10.18
C PRO A 100 8.58 2.86 -10.76
N ALA A 101 8.63 2.51 -12.05
CA ALA A 101 7.62 1.64 -12.63
C ALA A 101 7.72 0.23 -12.05
N LEU A 102 8.93 -0.29 -11.90
CA LEU A 102 9.16 -1.59 -11.27
C LEU A 102 8.73 -1.59 -9.79
N VAL A 103 9.03 -0.52 -9.04
CA VAL A 103 8.58 -0.38 -7.63
C VAL A 103 7.06 -0.42 -7.53
N GLU A 104 6.35 0.32 -8.39
CA GLU A 104 4.90 0.32 -8.43
C GLU A 104 4.35 -1.07 -8.78
N ASP A 105 4.86 -1.68 -9.83
CA ASP A 105 4.36 -2.98 -10.33
C ASP A 105 4.57 -4.09 -9.29
N VAL A 106 5.72 -4.12 -8.62
CA VAL A 106 6.01 -5.04 -7.51
C VAL A 106 5.08 -4.78 -6.33
N GLY A 107 4.95 -3.52 -5.91
CA GLY A 107 4.09 -3.16 -4.78
C GLY A 107 2.61 -3.47 -5.04
N MET A 108 2.14 -3.31 -6.27
CA MET A 108 0.77 -3.70 -6.66
C MET A 108 0.61 -5.22 -6.73
N ALA A 109 1.61 -5.96 -7.23
CA ALA A 109 1.58 -7.42 -7.28
C ALA A 109 1.50 -8.03 -5.88
N LEU A 110 2.29 -7.54 -4.92
CA LEU A 110 2.26 -7.99 -3.53
C LEU A 110 0.89 -7.74 -2.87
N ARG A 111 0.27 -6.58 -3.12
CA ARG A 111 -1.08 -6.26 -2.61
C ARG A 111 -2.16 -7.12 -3.25
N ASN A 112 -2.06 -7.40 -4.54
CA ASN A 112 -2.98 -8.30 -5.22
C ASN A 112 -2.88 -9.72 -4.65
N ALA A 113 -1.66 -10.21 -4.37
CA ALA A 113 -1.46 -11.51 -3.74
C ALA A 113 -2.23 -11.63 -2.42
N VAL A 114 -2.20 -10.59 -1.56
CA VAL A 114 -2.95 -10.59 -0.28
C VAL A 114 -4.45 -10.45 -0.51
N PHE A 115 -4.86 -9.39 -1.22
CA PHE A 115 -6.24 -8.94 -1.21
C PHE A 115 -7.11 -9.53 -2.31
N GLU A 116 -6.52 -9.89 -3.45
CA GLU A 116 -7.25 -10.45 -4.59
C GLU A 116 -7.05 -11.96 -4.76
N GLU A 117 -5.95 -12.51 -4.20
CA GLU A 117 -5.60 -13.93 -4.34
C GLU A 117 -5.59 -14.70 -3.01
N GLY A 118 -5.65 -14.00 -1.86
CA GLY A 118 -5.70 -14.61 -0.53
C GLY A 118 -4.42 -15.34 -0.13
N LEU A 119 -3.26 -14.82 -0.53
CA LEU A 119 -1.97 -15.42 -0.27
C LEU A 119 -1.26 -14.76 0.92
N ASP A 120 -0.58 -15.57 1.73
CA ASP A 120 0.23 -15.11 2.86
C ASP A 120 1.62 -14.66 2.39
N ILE A 121 1.77 -13.38 2.04
CA ILE A 121 3.05 -12.78 1.64
C ILE A 121 4.04 -12.59 2.80
N GLY A 122 3.67 -12.92 4.03
CA GLY A 122 4.62 -13.03 5.15
C GLY A 122 5.57 -14.22 4.99
N ARG A 123 5.21 -15.16 4.10
CA ARG A 123 5.97 -16.37 3.82
C ARG A 123 6.87 -16.17 2.60
N PRO A 124 8.20 -16.36 2.74
CA PRO A 124 9.14 -16.17 1.63
C PRO A 124 8.80 -16.99 0.38
N GLU A 125 8.30 -18.22 0.53
CA GLU A 125 7.90 -19.07 -0.59
C GLU A 125 6.72 -18.55 -1.42
N ILE A 126 5.94 -17.61 -0.89
CA ILE A 126 4.87 -16.90 -1.63
C ILE A 126 5.44 -15.67 -2.34
N VAL A 127 6.44 -15.02 -1.77
CA VAL A 127 7.07 -13.82 -2.36
C VAL A 127 8.05 -14.19 -3.49
N GLU A 128 8.72 -15.35 -3.38
CA GLU A 128 9.73 -15.80 -4.35
C GLU A 128 9.21 -15.87 -5.80
N PRO A 129 8.04 -16.49 -6.10
CA PRO A 129 7.50 -16.48 -7.47
C PRO A 129 7.22 -15.06 -8.01
N ILE A 130 6.82 -14.13 -7.13
CA ILE A 130 6.62 -12.72 -7.50
C ILE A 130 7.98 -12.09 -7.85
N ALA A 131 9.01 -12.33 -7.03
CA ALA A 131 10.37 -11.85 -7.28
C ALA A 131 10.92 -12.35 -8.62
N VAL A 132 10.78 -13.65 -8.89
CA VAL A 132 11.20 -14.27 -10.16
C VAL A 132 10.49 -13.62 -11.36
N ARG A 133 9.19 -13.36 -11.26
CA ARG A 133 8.41 -12.69 -12.32
C ARG A 133 8.97 -11.32 -12.69
N PHE A 134 9.52 -10.59 -11.73
CA PHE A 134 10.10 -9.26 -11.94
C PHE A 134 11.64 -9.27 -12.12
N GLY A 135 12.27 -10.45 -12.11
CA GLY A 135 13.71 -10.59 -12.23
C GLY A 135 14.47 -10.02 -11.04
N LEU A 136 13.88 -10.08 -9.86
CA LEU A 136 14.42 -9.55 -8.60
C LEU A 136 14.78 -10.67 -7.64
N GLU A 137 15.75 -10.37 -6.78
CA GLU A 137 16.05 -11.17 -5.58
C GLU A 137 15.67 -10.33 -4.35
N PRO A 138 14.80 -10.83 -3.44
CA PRO A 138 14.49 -10.15 -2.19
C PRO A 138 15.76 -9.87 -1.38
N LEU A 139 15.79 -8.74 -0.68
CA LEU A 139 16.90 -8.45 0.22
C LEU A 139 16.92 -9.45 1.38
N ASP A 140 18.12 -9.71 1.90
CA ASP A 140 18.26 -10.42 3.16
C ASP A 140 17.66 -9.65 4.35
N VAL A 141 17.58 -10.30 5.50
CA VAL A 141 16.94 -9.74 6.70
C VAL A 141 17.62 -8.45 7.18
N GLU A 142 18.96 -8.40 7.13
CA GLU A 142 19.71 -7.22 7.59
C GLU A 142 19.49 -6.02 6.63
N ALA A 143 19.63 -6.24 5.33
CA ALA A 143 19.43 -5.21 4.33
C ALA A 143 17.96 -4.73 4.29
N THR A 144 16.99 -5.64 4.49
CA THR A 144 15.57 -5.32 4.61
C THR A 144 15.30 -4.45 5.81
N SER A 145 15.81 -4.86 6.99
CA SER A 145 15.63 -4.10 8.23
C SER A 145 16.25 -2.70 8.14
N ALA A 146 17.41 -2.57 7.48
CA ALA A 146 18.05 -1.28 7.25
C ALA A 146 17.21 -0.39 6.31
N ALA A 147 16.67 -0.94 5.21
CA ALA A 147 15.83 -0.20 4.26
C ALA A 147 14.52 0.27 4.91
N VAL A 148 13.83 -0.62 5.63
CA VAL A 148 12.59 -0.30 6.34
C VAL A 148 12.82 0.77 7.40
N ARG A 149 13.93 0.68 8.15
CA ARG A 149 14.29 1.70 9.15
C ARG A 149 14.55 3.05 8.51
N ALA A 150 15.27 3.09 7.39
CA ALA A 150 15.56 4.33 6.68
C ALA A 150 14.27 5.01 6.21
N ASP A 151 13.34 4.25 5.62
CA ASP A 151 12.03 4.75 5.22
C ASP A 151 11.22 5.25 6.42
N TRP A 152 11.23 4.48 7.52
CA TRP A 152 10.56 4.84 8.75
C TRP A 152 11.07 6.15 9.35
N GLU A 153 12.38 6.31 9.45
CA GLU A 153 13.01 7.53 9.97
C GLU A 153 12.73 8.75 9.09
N GLU A 154 12.81 8.57 7.76
CA GLU A 154 12.45 9.61 6.81
C GLU A 154 10.97 9.99 6.92
N GLY A 155 10.08 8.99 6.94
CA GLY A 155 8.65 9.21 7.08
C GLY A 155 8.30 9.98 8.36
N ARG A 156 8.90 9.63 9.48
CA ARG A 156 8.73 10.37 10.75
C ARG A 156 9.19 11.82 10.63
N THR A 157 10.34 12.06 10.00
CA THR A 157 10.87 13.40 9.79
C THR A 157 9.95 14.25 8.91
N ARG A 158 9.28 13.63 7.93
CA ARG A 158 8.34 14.27 7.01
C ARG A 158 6.92 14.37 7.57
N GLY A 159 6.67 13.87 8.78
CA GLY A 159 5.35 13.93 9.42
C GLY A 159 4.34 12.90 8.89
N VAL A 160 4.81 11.73 8.44
CA VAL A 160 3.92 10.61 8.12
C VAL A 160 3.16 10.17 9.37
N ILE A 161 1.84 10.08 9.29
CA ILE A 161 0.97 9.76 10.41
C ILE A 161 0.22 8.43 10.23
N GLY A 162 0.39 7.75 9.09
CA GLY A 162 -0.26 6.46 8.83
C GLY A 162 -0.10 6.02 7.38
N SER A 163 -0.80 4.95 7.01
CA SER A 163 -0.80 4.30 5.71
C SER A 163 -2.19 4.40 5.04
N PRO A 164 -2.29 4.91 3.79
CA PRO A 164 -1.26 5.54 2.96
C PRO A 164 -1.02 7.02 3.30
N HIS A 165 0.23 7.49 3.18
CA HIS A 165 0.55 8.91 3.22
C HIS A 165 1.35 9.27 1.96
N PHE A 166 0.77 10.12 1.13
CA PHE A 166 1.32 10.52 -0.17
C PHE A 166 2.10 11.82 -0.07
N PHE A 167 3.12 11.96 -0.93
CA PHE A 167 3.86 13.21 -1.12
C PHE A 167 4.06 13.48 -2.61
N ALA A 168 3.78 14.71 -3.03
CA ALA A 168 4.14 15.19 -4.36
C ALA A 168 5.60 15.70 -4.39
N GLU A 169 6.11 15.92 -5.60
CA GLU A 169 7.48 16.43 -5.82
C GLU A 169 7.74 17.81 -5.16
N ASP A 170 6.69 18.62 -4.98
CA ASP A 170 6.80 19.92 -4.29
C ASP A 170 6.78 19.81 -2.75
N GLY A 171 6.75 18.57 -2.21
CA GLY A 171 6.73 18.29 -0.78
C GLY A 171 5.34 18.38 -0.14
N SER A 172 4.29 18.73 -0.87
CA SER A 172 2.92 18.67 -0.33
C SER A 172 2.53 17.23 -0.02
N GLY A 173 1.89 17.02 1.15
CA GLY A 173 1.57 15.70 1.67
C GLY A 173 0.08 15.52 1.97
N TRP A 174 -0.42 14.28 1.81
CA TRP A 174 -1.81 13.92 2.09
C TRP A 174 -1.89 12.56 2.76
N PHE A 175 -2.47 12.53 3.95
CA PHE A 175 -2.82 11.28 4.61
C PHE A 175 -4.21 10.81 4.16
N CYS A 176 -4.25 9.58 3.65
CA CYS A 176 -5.46 8.89 3.19
C CYS A 176 -6.42 9.84 2.43
N PRO A 177 -5.99 10.45 1.30
CA PRO A 177 -6.69 11.58 0.68
C PRO A 177 -8.03 11.22 0.06
N SER A 178 -8.22 9.94 -0.28
CA SER A 178 -9.39 9.47 -1.01
C SER A 178 -10.53 8.97 -0.12
N LEU A 179 -10.24 8.59 1.13
CA LEU A 179 -11.20 7.90 2.00
C LEU A 179 -11.47 8.67 3.29
N ALA A 180 -12.75 8.87 3.59
CA ALA A 180 -13.23 9.25 4.91
C ALA A 180 -13.59 7.99 5.68
N ILE A 181 -12.98 7.81 6.85
CA ILE A 181 -13.11 6.62 7.68
C ILE A 181 -13.61 7.06 9.04
N SER A 182 -14.70 6.47 9.50
CA SER A 182 -15.30 6.71 10.82
C SER A 182 -15.88 5.42 11.39
N ARG A 183 -16.46 5.50 12.57
CA ARG A 183 -17.25 4.42 13.15
C ARG A 183 -18.67 4.91 13.42
N ASP A 184 -19.64 4.02 13.26
CA ASP A 184 -21.02 4.26 13.67
C ASP A 184 -21.19 4.13 15.19
N ASP A 185 -22.41 4.36 15.68
CA ASP A 185 -22.76 4.35 17.11
C ASP A 185 -22.60 2.95 17.76
N VAL A 186 -22.50 1.89 16.96
CA VAL A 186 -22.29 0.51 17.42
C VAL A 186 -20.87 0.00 17.13
N GLY A 187 -20.00 0.87 16.61
CA GLY A 187 -18.58 0.60 16.43
C GLY A 187 -18.18 0.00 15.08
N ASN A 188 -19.10 -0.18 14.12
CA ASN A 188 -18.78 -0.64 12.78
C ASN A 188 -18.04 0.42 11.98
N PHE A 189 -17.17 0.00 11.07
CA PHE A 189 -16.54 0.92 10.13
C PHE A 189 -17.56 1.51 9.15
N VAL A 190 -17.47 2.83 8.98
CA VAL A 190 -18.16 3.58 7.93
C VAL A 190 -17.11 4.22 7.03
N VAL A 191 -17.09 3.84 5.78
CA VAL A 191 -16.12 4.34 4.81
C VAL A 191 -16.86 4.98 3.65
N ALA A 192 -16.37 6.12 3.20
CA ALA A 192 -16.91 6.83 2.04
C ALA A 192 -15.78 7.51 1.26
N TRP A 193 -16.06 7.88 0.00
CA TRP A 193 -15.17 8.77 -0.73
C TRP A 193 -15.10 10.13 -0.04
N LYS A 194 -13.89 10.64 0.13
CA LYS A 194 -13.65 11.96 0.76
C LYS A 194 -14.04 13.09 -0.19
N HIS A 195 -14.62 14.14 0.36
CA HIS A 195 -14.80 15.40 -0.36
C HIS A 195 -13.46 15.91 -0.85
N GLY A 196 -13.00 16.07 -1.89
CA GLY A 196 -11.65 16.50 -2.30
C GLY A 196 -10.80 15.37 -2.89
N THR A 197 -11.33 14.14 -2.98
CA THR A 197 -10.66 13.05 -3.70
C THR A 197 -10.32 13.45 -5.14
N GLU A 198 -11.26 14.09 -5.87
CA GLU A 198 -10.99 14.55 -7.23
C GLU A 198 -9.92 15.65 -7.26
N ALA A 199 -9.93 16.59 -6.33
CA ALA A 199 -8.89 17.63 -6.24
C ALA A 199 -7.50 17.03 -5.95
N PHE A 200 -7.42 15.97 -5.13
CA PHE A 200 -6.18 15.21 -4.94
C PHE A 200 -5.75 14.52 -6.24
N ILE A 201 -6.68 13.85 -6.93
CA ILE A 201 -6.41 13.18 -8.20
C ILE A 201 -5.94 14.19 -9.26
N ASP A 202 -6.62 15.32 -9.38
CA ASP A 202 -6.23 16.40 -10.30
C ASP A 202 -4.84 16.95 -9.96
N ARG A 203 -4.50 17.06 -8.67
CA ARG A 203 -3.16 17.47 -8.23
C ARG A 203 -2.07 16.45 -8.58
N VAL A 204 -2.40 15.16 -8.55
CA VAL A 204 -1.49 14.08 -8.90
C VAL A 204 -1.22 14.04 -10.41
N PHE A 205 -2.25 14.22 -11.24
CA PHE A 205 -2.16 14.06 -12.70
C PHE A 205 -2.00 15.39 -13.49
N GLY A 206 -2.32 16.53 -12.88
CA GLY A 206 -2.12 17.87 -13.46
C GLY A 206 -0.70 18.31 -13.37
#